data_4a0160e326fabdbf1c84ba57f061f49f
#
_entry.id   4a0160e326fabdbf1c84ba57f061f49f
#
_cell.length_a   1.000
_cell.length_b   1.000
_cell.length_c   1.000
_cell.angle_alpha   90.00
_cell.angle_beta   90.00
_cell.angle_gamma   90.00
#
_symmetry.space_group_name_H-M   'P 1'
#
loop_
_entity.id
_entity.type
_entity.pdbx_description
1 polymer ?
#
loop_
_entity_poly.entity_id
_entity_poly.type
_entity_poly.pdbx_seq_one_letter_code
_entity_poly.pdbx_strand_id
1 'polypeptide(L)'
;MRVVVVGGGIGGLALGSGLRRAGVEVSVFERDTDVRATGGYHITLDGPAQEALSGLVAPEIVERMLASGSALRLRDPDAFWDRRGRVLGYGPELRDDPSLDIDRITLRALLAEAVGDDLHLGKVATGVGYAGDGAPVVWFDDGTSVTGDLVVGADGAHSLVARFLAGGPTNAPAGIVGFSGRTSVNDLSAGERARLGTRSGLVVGPHGAALYLGFLDPVGNAVLDRPELRSPVTTGPTFIWGAMFPDSAVTGALRKLRGSALRAALVARFRELGWRPEVLEVIEAADAESVAAFRFNAASSRAGELAPWPAGRITALGDAVHATPPTAGMGAGAAIRDAADLVERLGSVPLPPAVEGFEAAMRERGAAVLTAAMGPVRWILFTDTVAGAALTVAAAPVLAAAARWRGRR
;
A
#
# COMPACT_ATOMS: atom_id res chain seq x y z
N MET A 1 -27.05 -15.52 -5.28
CA MET A 1 -26.37 -14.92 -4.12
C MET A 1 -25.96 -13.51 -4.51
N ARG A 2 -26.28 -12.53 -3.69
CA ARG A 2 -25.92 -11.13 -3.87
C ARG A 2 -24.90 -10.71 -2.82
N VAL A 3 -23.76 -10.19 -3.24
CA VAL A 3 -22.67 -9.71 -2.36
C VAL A 3 -22.58 -8.20 -2.43
N VAL A 4 -22.56 -7.55 -1.27
CA VAL A 4 -22.38 -6.10 -1.12
C VAL A 4 -20.96 -5.85 -0.59
N VAL A 5 -20.14 -5.11 -1.33
CA VAL A 5 -18.77 -4.75 -0.96
C VAL A 5 -18.73 -3.28 -0.58
N VAL A 6 -18.27 -2.97 0.63
CA VAL A 6 -18.09 -1.60 1.13
C VAL A 6 -16.62 -1.22 1.04
N GLY A 7 -16.29 -0.30 0.13
CA GLY A 7 -14.95 0.20 -0.14
C GLY A 7 -14.42 -0.25 -1.51
N GLY A 8 -14.10 0.73 -2.36
CA GLY A 8 -13.50 0.57 -3.69
C GLY A 8 -11.97 0.78 -3.66
N GLY A 9 -11.31 0.27 -2.63
CA GLY A 9 -9.85 0.10 -2.59
C GLY A 9 -9.40 -1.09 -3.41
N ILE A 10 -8.08 -1.38 -3.43
CA ILE A 10 -7.52 -2.49 -4.22
C ILE A 10 -8.20 -3.83 -3.89
N GLY A 11 -8.36 -4.17 -2.60
CA GLY A 11 -8.99 -5.43 -2.18
C GLY A 11 -10.47 -5.52 -2.56
N GLY A 12 -11.23 -4.43 -2.37
CA GLY A 12 -12.67 -4.40 -2.69
C GLY A 12 -12.94 -4.47 -4.19
N LEU A 13 -12.15 -3.77 -5.01
CA LEU A 13 -12.25 -3.84 -6.47
C LEU A 13 -11.82 -5.21 -7.00
N ALA A 14 -10.74 -5.80 -6.44
CA ALA A 14 -10.31 -7.14 -6.78
C ALA A 14 -11.39 -8.19 -6.45
N LEU A 15 -12.02 -8.08 -5.26
CA LEU A 15 -13.16 -8.93 -4.89
C LEU A 15 -14.34 -8.75 -5.83
N GLY A 16 -14.75 -7.50 -6.09
CA GLY A 16 -15.86 -7.19 -6.98
C GLY A 16 -15.67 -7.75 -8.39
N SER A 17 -14.48 -7.58 -8.95
CA SER A 17 -14.12 -8.14 -10.25
C SER A 17 -14.17 -9.67 -10.25
N GLY A 18 -13.61 -10.32 -9.24
CA GLY A 18 -13.60 -11.79 -9.14
C GLY A 18 -15.01 -12.36 -9.00
N LEU A 19 -15.87 -11.76 -8.16
CA LEU A 19 -17.26 -12.18 -7.99
C LEU A 19 -18.07 -12.01 -9.28
N ARG A 20 -17.93 -10.87 -9.96
CA ARG A 20 -18.56 -10.63 -11.26
C ARG A 20 -18.13 -11.69 -12.29
N ARG A 21 -16.83 -11.99 -12.36
CA ARG A 21 -16.30 -13.01 -13.27
C ARG A 21 -16.80 -14.41 -12.93
N ALA A 22 -17.04 -14.70 -11.66
CA ALA A 22 -17.65 -15.96 -11.19
C ALA A 22 -19.18 -16.01 -11.39
N GLY A 23 -19.82 -14.98 -11.97
CA GLY A 23 -21.27 -14.91 -12.18
C GLY A 23 -22.06 -14.66 -10.89
N VAL A 24 -21.42 -14.15 -9.84
CA VAL A 24 -22.07 -13.75 -8.59
C VAL A 24 -22.55 -12.31 -8.70
N GLU A 25 -23.80 -12.04 -8.34
CA GLU A 25 -24.32 -10.68 -8.27
C GLU A 25 -23.54 -9.89 -7.21
N VAL A 26 -22.90 -8.80 -7.62
CA VAL A 26 -22.08 -7.97 -6.75
C VAL A 26 -22.39 -6.49 -6.93
N SER A 27 -22.26 -5.71 -5.86
CA SER A 27 -22.27 -4.25 -5.92
C SER A 27 -21.14 -3.73 -5.01
N VAL A 28 -20.24 -2.91 -5.55
CA VAL A 28 -19.13 -2.29 -4.84
C VAL A 28 -19.44 -0.82 -4.62
N PHE A 29 -19.43 -0.38 -3.36
CA PHE A 29 -19.75 1.00 -2.98
C PHE A 29 -18.50 1.72 -2.48
N GLU A 30 -18.16 2.84 -3.10
CA GLU A 30 -16.96 3.65 -2.80
C GLU A 30 -17.36 5.10 -2.51
N ARG A 31 -16.79 5.67 -1.46
CA ARG A 31 -17.03 7.07 -1.06
C ARG A 31 -16.41 8.10 -2.01
N ASP A 32 -15.25 7.76 -2.61
CA ASP A 32 -14.62 8.65 -3.57
C ASP A 32 -15.48 8.78 -4.83
N THR A 33 -15.54 9.99 -5.40
CA THR A 33 -16.25 10.27 -6.66
C THR A 33 -15.39 9.99 -7.90
N ASP A 34 -14.09 9.80 -7.73
CA ASP A 34 -13.14 9.43 -8.77
C ASP A 34 -12.20 8.34 -8.24
N VAL A 35 -12.07 7.25 -8.98
CA VAL A 35 -11.16 6.15 -8.62
C VAL A 35 -9.69 6.57 -8.58
N ARG A 36 -9.33 7.68 -9.24
CA ARG A 36 -7.99 8.25 -9.25
C ARG A 36 -7.70 9.11 -8.02
N ALA A 37 -8.72 9.48 -7.26
CA ALA A 37 -8.60 10.27 -6.03
C ALA A 37 -8.00 9.44 -4.89
N THR A 38 -6.79 8.94 -5.08
CA THR A 38 -6.06 8.15 -4.08
C THR A 38 -4.62 8.63 -3.99
N GLY A 39 -4.10 8.74 -2.76
CA GLY A 39 -2.69 9.02 -2.53
C GLY A 39 -1.82 7.89 -3.10
N GLY A 40 -0.69 8.26 -3.73
CA GLY A 40 0.06 7.32 -4.52
C GLY A 40 1.30 6.78 -3.88
N TYR A 41 1.28 5.50 -3.53
CA TYR A 41 2.47 4.66 -3.50
C TYR A 41 2.52 3.83 -4.78
N HIS A 42 3.67 3.25 -5.11
CA HIS A 42 3.69 2.06 -5.93
C HIS A 42 3.28 0.84 -5.05
N ILE A 43 2.77 -0.17 -5.70
CA ILE A 43 2.40 -1.44 -5.10
C ILE A 43 3.29 -2.49 -5.74
N THR A 44 4.03 -3.23 -4.92
CA THR A 44 4.76 -4.40 -5.38
C THR A 44 3.81 -5.58 -5.43
N LEU A 45 3.66 -6.18 -6.60
CA LEU A 45 2.93 -7.41 -6.83
C LEU A 45 3.94 -8.55 -6.97
N ASP A 46 4.05 -9.36 -5.92
CA ASP A 46 4.82 -10.61 -5.95
C ASP A 46 4.12 -11.70 -6.77
N GLY A 47 4.78 -12.82 -7.02
CA GLY A 47 4.22 -13.91 -7.79
C GLY A 47 2.84 -14.38 -7.29
N PRO A 48 2.64 -14.65 -5.99
CA PRO A 48 1.33 -15.01 -5.44
C PRO A 48 0.24 -13.95 -5.62
N ALA A 49 0.56 -12.64 -5.55
CA ALA A 49 -0.41 -11.58 -5.81
C ALA A 49 -0.77 -11.48 -7.29
N GLN A 50 0.19 -11.68 -8.20
CA GLN A 50 -0.05 -11.73 -9.65
C GLN A 50 -0.92 -12.92 -10.02
N GLU A 51 -0.66 -14.11 -9.47
CA GLU A 51 -1.46 -15.32 -9.66
C GLU A 51 -2.90 -15.09 -9.19
N ALA A 52 -3.08 -14.56 -7.97
CA ALA A 52 -4.39 -14.23 -7.44
C ALA A 52 -5.15 -13.23 -8.34
N LEU A 53 -4.48 -12.18 -8.81
CA LEU A 53 -5.08 -11.22 -9.74
C LEU A 53 -5.52 -11.87 -11.05
N SER A 54 -4.72 -12.77 -11.63
CA SER A 54 -5.07 -13.44 -12.88
C SER A 54 -6.33 -14.32 -12.75
N GLY A 55 -6.63 -14.82 -11.56
CA GLY A 55 -7.89 -15.50 -11.26
C GLY A 55 -9.09 -14.55 -11.12
N LEU A 56 -8.86 -13.31 -10.68
CA LEU A 56 -9.91 -12.34 -10.34
C LEU A 56 -10.33 -11.44 -11.51
N VAL A 57 -9.44 -11.14 -12.45
CA VAL A 57 -9.72 -10.22 -13.56
C VAL A 57 -9.62 -10.91 -14.92
N ALA A 58 -10.18 -10.31 -15.96
CA ALA A 58 -10.09 -10.82 -17.33
C ALA A 58 -8.63 -10.74 -17.84
N PRO A 59 -8.20 -11.65 -18.73
CA PRO A 59 -6.83 -11.68 -19.26
C PRO A 59 -6.37 -10.34 -19.86
N GLU A 60 -7.26 -9.60 -20.51
CA GLU A 60 -6.99 -8.31 -21.11
C GLU A 60 -6.60 -7.25 -20.05
N ILE A 61 -7.21 -7.31 -18.88
CA ILE A 61 -6.84 -6.44 -17.75
C ILE A 61 -5.49 -6.83 -17.19
N VAL A 62 -5.19 -8.14 -17.10
CA VAL A 62 -3.85 -8.62 -16.69
C VAL A 62 -2.78 -8.11 -17.66
N GLU A 63 -2.97 -8.23 -18.98
CA GLU A 63 -2.02 -7.72 -19.97
C GLU A 63 -1.79 -6.21 -19.82
N ARG A 64 -2.85 -5.45 -19.58
CA ARG A 64 -2.76 -4.00 -19.35
C ARG A 64 -2.02 -3.67 -18.04
N MET A 65 -2.20 -4.45 -16.98
CA MET A 65 -1.43 -4.32 -15.74
C MET A 65 0.06 -4.59 -16.00
N LEU A 66 0.39 -5.65 -16.73
CA LEU A 66 1.77 -5.98 -17.08
C LEU A 66 2.42 -4.92 -17.99
N ALA A 67 1.66 -4.33 -18.92
CA ALA A 67 2.14 -3.25 -19.79
C ALA A 67 2.29 -1.91 -19.04
N SER A 68 1.61 -1.75 -17.89
CA SER A 68 1.63 -0.54 -17.06
C SER A 68 2.47 -0.71 -15.79
N GLY A 69 3.08 -1.86 -15.57
CA GLY A 69 3.92 -2.19 -14.41
C GLY A 69 5.41 -2.18 -14.76
N SER A 70 6.24 -1.87 -13.79
CA SER A 70 7.70 -1.84 -13.88
C SER A 70 8.29 -3.12 -13.31
N ALA A 71 8.97 -3.91 -14.13
CA ALA A 71 9.58 -5.17 -13.73
C ALA A 71 10.77 -4.95 -12.79
N LEU A 72 10.77 -5.60 -11.63
CA LEU A 72 11.87 -5.48 -10.67
C LEU A 72 13.19 -6.02 -11.27
N ARG A 73 13.14 -7.09 -12.05
CA ARG A 73 14.32 -7.70 -12.69
C ARG A 73 15.08 -6.77 -13.67
N LEU A 74 14.46 -5.68 -14.09
CA LEU A 74 15.04 -4.72 -15.05
C LEU A 74 15.64 -3.48 -14.36
N ARG A 75 15.57 -3.40 -13.05
CA ARG A 75 16.19 -2.31 -12.28
C ARG A 75 17.42 -2.80 -11.50
N ASP A 76 18.24 -1.85 -11.07
CA ASP A 76 19.36 -2.13 -10.17
C ASP A 76 18.85 -2.66 -8.81
N PRO A 77 19.67 -3.46 -8.09
CA PRO A 77 19.37 -3.87 -6.72
C PRO A 77 19.11 -2.69 -5.81
N ASP A 78 18.21 -2.88 -4.85
CA ASP A 78 17.91 -1.88 -3.82
C ASP A 78 19.19 -1.39 -3.13
N ALA A 79 19.20 -0.14 -2.70
CA ALA A 79 20.33 0.39 -1.96
C ALA A 79 19.89 0.99 -0.62
N PHE A 80 20.82 0.96 0.33
CA PHE A 80 20.67 1.63 1.61
C PHE A 80 21.68 2.76 1.69
N TRP A 81 21.21 3.96 2.06
CA TRP A 81 22.06 5.14 2.21
C TRP A 81 21.95 5.72 3.61
N ASP A 82 22.96 6.45 4.02
CA ASP A 82 22.86 7.30 5.21
C ASP A 82 22.34 8.71 4.84
N ARG A 83 22.01 9.49 5.85
CA ARG A 83 21.55 10.89 5.72
C ARG A 83 22.53 11.81 4.98
N ARG A 84 23.76 11.36 4.67
CA ARG A 84 24.76 12.07 3.88
C ARG A 84 24.87 11.56 2.45
N GLY A 85 23.99 10.65 2.04
CA GLY A 85 23.96 10.04 0.71
C GLY A 85 25.05 8.98 0.47
N ARG A 86 25.76 8.52 1.52
CA ARG A 86 26.75 7.44 1.40
C ARG A 86 26.02 6.10 1.36
N VAL A 87 26.39 5.24 0.41
CA VAL A 87 25.87 3.88 0.33
C VAL A 87 26.36 3.08 1.55
N LEU A 88 25.43 2.44 2.24
CA LEU A 88 25.67 1.56 3.39
C LEU A 88 25.66 0.07 3.02
N GLY A 89 24.98 -0.27 1.93
CA GLY A 89 24.84 -1.63 1.40
C GLY A 89 23.85 -1.70 0.26
N TYR A 90 23.75 -2.89 -0.31
CA TYR A 90 22.80 -3.21 -1.38
C TYR A 90 21.93 -4.38 -0.95
N GLY A 91 20.73 -4.43 -1.49
CA GLY A 91 19.81 -5.56 -1.41
C GLY A 91 20.28 -6.73 -2.29
N PRO A 92 19.49 -7.80 -2.34
CA PRO A 92 19.75 -8.94 -3.22
C PRO A 92 19.65 -8.53 -4.70
N GLU A 93 20.26 -9.34 -5.55
CA GLU A 93 20.07 -9.26 -7.01
C GLU A 93 18.61 -9.52 -7.37
N LEU A 94 18.08 -8.75 -8.34
CA LEU A 94 16.68 -8.82 -8.75
C LEU A 94 16.45 -9.53 -10.09
N ARG A 95 17.50 -10.06 -10.72
CA ARG A 95 17.42 -10.64 -12.09
C ARG A 95 16.37 -11.72 -12.26
N ASP A 96 16.15 -12.53 -11.23
CA ASP A 96 15.20 -13.64 -11.24
C ASP A 96 13.91 -13.32 -10.46
N ASP A 97 13.72 -12.07 -10.03
CA ASP A 97 12.54 -11.66 -9.28
C ASP A 97 11.36 -11.45 -10.26
N PRO A 98 10.28 -12.25 -10.15
CA PRO A 98 9.11 -12.13 -10.99
C PRO A 98 8.21 -10.93 -10.64
N SER A 99 8.51 -10.25 -9.54
CA SER A 99 7.67 -9.17 -9.03
C SER A 99 7.67 -7.96 -9.96
N LEU A 100 6.62 -7.19 -9.87
CA LEU A 100 6.49 -5.91 -10.54
C LEU A 100 6.03 -4.84 -9.56
N ASP A 101 6.48 -3.62 -9.79
CA ASP A 101 5.93 -2.42 -9.16
C ASP A 101 4.91 -1.77 -10.10
N ILE A 102 3.73 -1.46 -9.59
CA ILE A 102 2.69 -0.74 -10.33
C ILE A 102 2.24 0.47 -9.52
N ASP A 103 1.98 1.58 -10.19
CA ASP A 103 1.36 2.73 -9.56
C ASP A 103 -0.01 2.39 -9.01
N ARG A 104 -0.28 2.78 -7.77
CA ARG A 104 -1.56 2.50 -7.10
C ARG A 104 -2.76 3.06 -7.84
N ILE A 105 -2.61 4.25 -8.45
CA ILE A 105 -3.69 4.88 -9.22
C ILE A 105 -3.97 4.03 -10.47
N THR A 106 -2.93 3.60 -11.16
CA THR A 106 -3.03 2.73 -12.34
C THR A 106 -3.71 1.40 -12.00
N LEU A 107 -3.27 0.73 -10.95
CA LEU A 107 -3.87 -0.55 -10.53
C LEU A 107 -5.33 -0.37 -10.14
N ARG A 108 -5.66 0.68 -9.35
CA ARG A 108 -7.03 0.97 -8.93
C ARG A 108 -7.94 1.25 -10.12
N ALA A 109 -7.46 2.02 -11.10
CA ALA A 109 -8.23 2.33 -12.33
C ALA A 109 -8.52 1.06 -13.15
N LEU A 110 -7.53 0.20 -13.36
CA LEU A 110 -7.71 -1.06 -14.10
C LEU A 110 -8.66 -2.03 -13.38
N LEU A 111 -8.59 -2.10 -12.05
CA LEU A 111 -9.53 -2.91 -11.28
C LEU A 111 -10.95 -2.33 -11.30
N ALA A 112 -11.10 -1.01 -11.28
CA ALA A 112 -12.41 -0.36 -11.42
C ALA A 112 -13.04 -0.62 -12.78
N GLU A 113 -12.26 -0.60 -13.85
CA GLU A 113 -12.72 -1.00 -15.19
C GLU A 113 -13.20 -2.47 -15.20
N ALA A 114 -12.50 -3.36 -14.49
CA ALA A 114 -12.89 -4.76 -14.39
C ALA A 114 -14.22 -4.98 -13.64
N VAL A 115 -14.52 -4.15 -12.64
CA VAL A 115 -15.81 -4.14 -11.93
C VAL A 115 -16.92 -3.54 -12.81
N GLY A 116 -16.63 -2.48 -13.56
CA GLY A 116 -17.56 -1.83 -14.48
C GLY A 116 -18.78 -1.22 -13.79
N ASP A 117 -19.98 -1.49 -14.31
CA ASP A 117 -21.23 -0.87 -13.84
C ASP A 117 -21.65 -1.28 -12.41
N ASP A 118 -21.05 -2.34 -11.87
CA ASP A 118 -21.29 -2.77 -10.50
C ASP A 118 -20.53 -1.91 -9.46
N LEU A 119 -19.72 -0.93 -9.89
CA LEU A 119 -19.03 0.05 -9.05
C LEU A 119 -19.85 1.33 -8.90
N HIS A 120 -20.24 1.63 -7.68
CA HIS A 120 -21.02 2.82 -7.30
C HIS A 120 -20.13 3.81 -6.54
N LEU A 121 -19.69 4.87 -7.23
CA LEU A 121 -18.86 5.93 -6.65
C LEU A 121 -19.70 6.98 -5.91
N GLY A 122 -19.07 7.73 -4.99
CA GLY A 122 -19.73 8.79 -4.22
C GLY A 122 -20.70 8.26 -3.18
N LYS A 123 -20.62 6.98 -2.79
CA LYS A 123 -21.48 6.33 -1.79
C LYS A 123 -20.76 6.15 -0.47
N VAL A 124 -21.07 7.00 0.50
CA VAL A 124 -20.49 6.98 1.84
C VAL A 124 -21.32 6.08 2.75
N ALA A 125 -20.79 4.91 3.10
CA ALA A 125 -21.45 4.04 4.08
C ALA A 125 -21.41 4.68 5.48
N THR A 126 -22.56 4.75 6.13
CA THR A 126 -22.74 5.34 7.47
C THR A 126 -23.09 4.30 8.54
N GLY A 127 -23.55 3.11 8.12
CA GLY A 127 -23.90 2.03 9.02
C GLY A 127 -23.95 0.68 8.31
N VAL A 128 -23.80 -0.37 9.08
CA VAL A 128 -23.99 -1.76 8.68
C VAL A 128 -24.71 -2.52 9.79
N GLY A 129 -25.52 -3.51 9.43
CA GLY A 129 -26.26 -4.31 10.41
C GLY A 129 -27.13 -5.37 9.74
N TYR A 130 -28.20 -5.77 10.41
CA TYR A 130 -29.16 -6.74 9.91
C TYR A 130 -30.55 -6.11 9.81
N ALA A 131 -31.24 -6.36 8.72
CA ALA A 131 -32.65 -6.01 8.54
C ALA A 131 -33.58 -6.93 9.39
N GLY A 132 -34.86 -6.60 9.44
CA GLY A 132 -35.82 -7.36 10.25
C GLY A 132 -36.00 -8.84 9.84
N ASP A 133 -35.65 -9.19 8.60
CA ASP A 133 -35.62 -10.55 8.05
C ASP A 133 -34.26 -11.27 8.25
N GLY A 134 -33.29 -10.61 8.91
CA GLY A 134 -31.96 -11.14 9.15
C GLY A 134 -30.99 -11.00 7.97
N ALA A 135 -31.38 -10.30 6.89
CA ALA A 135 -30.46 -10.00 5.80
C ALA A 135 -29.46 -8.91 6.22
N PRO A 136 -28.17 -9.02 5.86
CA PRO A 136 -27.24 -7.94 6.10
C PRO A 136 -27.59 -6.71 5.26
N VAL A 137 -27.45 -5.51 5.84
CA VAL A 137 -27.82 -4.23 5.24
C VAL A 137 -26.71 -3.21 5.47
N VAL A 138 -26.47 -2.37 4.45
CA VAL A 138 -25.58 -1.20 4.51
C VAL A 138 -26.42 0.06 4.28
N TRP A 139 -26.23 1.08 5.12
CA TRP A 139 -26.88 2.39 5.00
C TRP A 139 -25.87 3.43 4.52
N PHE A 140 -26.31 4.37 3.70
CA PHE A 140 -25.49 5.45 3.13
C PHE A 140 -25.95 6.82 3.62
N ASP A 141 -25.06 7.82 3.47
CA ASP A 141 -25.29 9.22 3.87
C ASP A 141 -26.37 9.93 3.06
N ASP A 142 -26.69 9.45 1.85
CA ASP A 142 -27.79 9.95 1.02
C ASP A 142 -29.17 9.39 1.41
N GLY A 143 -29.25 8.64 2.52
CA GLY A 143 -30.48 8.03 3.03
C GLY A 143 -30.88 6.73 2.34
N THR A 144 -30.14 6.25 1.36
CA THR A 144 -30.40 4.95 0.72
C THR A 144 -29.81 3.79 1.53
N SER A 145 -30.26 2.59 1.24
CA SER A 145 -29.70 1.37 1.83
C SER A 145 -29.68 0.24 0.79
N VAL A 146 -28.84 -0.76 1.02
CA VAL A 146 -28.75 -1.96 0.21
C VAL A 146 -28.66 -3.19 1.10
N THR A 147 -29.36 -4.26 0.73
CA THR A 147 -29.29 -5.57 1.37
C THR A 147 -28.60 -6.58 0.44
N GLY A 148 -28.03 -7.61 1.03
CA GLY A 148 -27.43 -8.71 0.29
C GLY A 148 -27.50 -10.02 1.05
N ASP A 149 -26.97 -11.08 0.47
CA ASP A 149 -26.74 -12.35 1.16
C ASP A 149 -25.47 -12.31 2.00
N LEU A 150 -24.49 -11.53 1.55
CA LEU A 150 -23.22 -11.29 2.23
C LEU A 150 -22.84 -9.82 2.10
N VAL A 151 -22.33 -9.21 3.18
CA VAL A 151 -21.67 -7.89 3.19
C VAL A 151 -20.19 -8.08 3.50
N VAL A 152 -19.32 -7.48 2.68
CA VAL A 152 -17.87 -7.53 2.88
C VAL A 152 -17.30 -6.13 3.04
N GLY A 153 -16.71 -5.85 4.21
CA GLY A 153 -15.96 -4.63 4.47
C GLY A 153 -14.58 -4.66 3.82
N ALA A 154 -14.33 -3.78 2.86
CA ALA A 154 -13.03 -3.51 2.24
C ALA A 154 -12.67 -2.02 2.34
N ASP A 155 -13.18 -1.35 3.39
CA ASP A 155 -13.21 0.08 3.63
C ASP A 155 -11.97 0.60 4.40
N GLY A 156 -10.90 -0.21 4.43
CA GLY A 156 -9.57 0.18 4.87
C GLY A 156 -9.40 0.26 6.39
N ALA A 157 -8.28 0.82 6.85
CA ALA A 157 -7.87 0.82 8.26
C ALA A 157 -8.87 1.49 9.23
N HIS A 158 -9.77 2.31 8.73
CA HIS A 158 -10.84 2.93 9.53
C HIS A 158 -12.21 2.30 9.27
N SER A 159 -12.22 1.02 8.91
CA SER A 159 -13.40 0.26 8.51
C SER A 159 -14.58 0.44 9.47
N LEU A 160 -15.71 0.84 8.89
CA LEU A 160 -16.98 0.85 9.58
C LEU A 160 -17.49 -0.57 9.79
N VAL A 161 -17.32 -1.43 8.80
CA VAL A 161 -17.80 -2.82 8.83
C VAL A 161 -17.05 -3.63 9.88
N ALA A 162 -15.71 -3.59 9.85
CA ALA A 162 -14.92 -4.33 10.83
C ALA A 162 -15.11 -3.80 12.26
N ARG A 163 -15.30 -2.49 12.42
CA ARG A 163 -15.63 -1.89 13.72
C ARG A 163 -16.98 -2.36 14.26
N PHE A 164 -17.99 -2.51 13.40
CA PHE A 164 -19.28 -3.07 13.78
C PHE A 164 -19.12 -4.51 14.26
N LEU A 165 -18.37 -5.33 13.51
CA LEU A 165 -18.14 -6.74 13.84
C LEU A 165 -17.36 -6.93 15.14
N ALA A 166 -16.31 -6.14 15.35
CA ALA A 166 -15.43 -6.23 16.53
C ALA A 166 -15.97 -5.48 17.77
N GLY A 167 -17.01 -4.68 17.62
CA GLY A 167 -17.49 -3.79 18.69
C GLY A 167 -16.52 -2.62 18.98
N GLY A 168 -15.50 -2.37 18.13
CA GLY A 168 -14.50 -1.34 18.32
C GLY A 168 -13.43 -1.33 17.24
N PRO A 169 -12.39 -0.47 17.38
CA PRO A 169 -11.28 -0.39 16.41
C PRO A 169 -10.52 -1.71 16.30
N THR A 170 -10.17 -2.12 15.08
CA THR A 170 -9.38 -3.34 14.77
C THR A 170 -7.88 -3.10 14.66
N ASN A 171 -7.45 -1.86 14.76
CA ASN A 171 -6.05 -1.44 14.66
C ASN A 171 -5.79 -0.17 15.47
N ALA A 172 -4.50 0.14 15.64
CA ALA A 172 -4.04 1.32 16.36
C ALA A 172 -2.91 2.04 15.59
N PRO A 173 -2.60 3.32 15.93
CA PRO A 173 -1.42 3.99 15.37
C PRO A 173 -0.14 3.20 15.61
N ALA A 174 0.68 3.02 14.58
CA ALA A 174 1.94 2.28 14.65
C ALA A 174 3.10 3.05 15.31
N GLY A 175 2.84 4.26 15.83
CA GLY A 175 3.83 5.12 16.46
C GLY A 175 4.67 5.95 15.49
N ILE A 176 4.44 5.82 14.20
CA ILE A 176 5.08 6.63 13.14
C ILE A 176 4.04 7.30 12.24
N VAL A 177 4.46 8.39 11.63
CA VAL A 177 3.72 9.11 10.59
C VAL A 177 4.49 9.07 9.29
N GLY A 178 3.75 9.01 8.18
CA GLY A 178 4.29 9.02 6.84
C GLY A 178 3.90 10.24 6.05
N PHE A 179 4.76 10.59 5.12
CA PHE A 179 4.51 11.59 4.09
C PHE A 179 5.01 11.01 2.77
N SER A 180 4.25 11.15 1.71
CA SER A 180 4.65 10.67 0.39
C SER A 180 4.57 11.77 -0.65
N GLY A 181 5.29 11.57 -1.74
CA GLY A 181 5.21 12.42 -2.90
C GLY A 181 5.83 11.71 -4.11
N ARG A 182 5.75 12.37 -5.25
CA ARG A 182 6.24 11.91 -6.55
C ARG A 182 7.20 12.90 -7.14
N THR A 183 8.27 12.39 -7.73
CA THR A 183 9.28 13.21 -8.39
C THR A 183 9.64 12.55 -9.71
N SER A 184 9.40 13.23 -10.83
CA SER A 184 9.88 12.76 -12.13
C SER A 184 11.40 12.68 -12.12
N VAL A 185 11.95 11.62 -12.67
CA VAL A 185 13.42 11.49 -12.85
C VAL A 185 13.99 12.67 -13.63
N ASN A 186 13.21 13.23 -14.54
CA ASN A 186 13.63 14.38 -15.36
C ASN A 186 13.78 15.68 -14.55
N ASP A 187 13.11 15.80 -13.41
CA ASP A 187 13.17 16.98 -12.54
C ASP A 187 14.38 16.95 -11.59
N LEU A 188 15.10 15.82 -11.53
CA LEU A 188 16.31 15.67 -10.72
C LEU A 188 17.55 16.17 -11.46
N SER A 189 18.53 16.69 -10.72
CA SER A 189 19.86 17.03 -11.25
C SER A 189 20.57 15.80 -11.82
N ALA A 190 21.53 16.01 -12.71
CA ALA A 190 22.34 14.93 -13.25
C ALA A 190 23.13 14.18 -12.15
N GLY A 191 23.56 14.90 -11.11
CA GLY A 191 24.24 14.32 -9.96
C GLY A 191 23.35 13.38 -9.16
N GLU A 192 22.11 13.78 -8.88
CA GLU A 192 21.16 12.96 -8.13
C GLU A 192 20.69 11.75 -8.94
N ARG A 193 20.42 11.92 -10.25
CA ARG A 193 20.13 10.79 -11.14
C ARG A 193 21.24 9.75 -11.13
N ALA A 194 22.51 10.21 -11.21
CA ALA A 194 23.65 9.29 -11.16
C ALA A 194 23.80 8.58 -9.81
N ARG A 195 23.47 9.27 -8.70
CA ARG A 195 23.52 8.70 -7.36
C ARG A 195 22.45 7.63 -7.14
N LEU A 196 21.23 7.90 -7.56
CA LEU A 196 20.09 7.00 -7.37
C LEU A 196 20.10 5.86 -8.39
N GLY A 197 20.44 6.13 -9.65
CA GLY A 197 20.30 5.16 -10.75
C GLY A 197 18.85 4.73 -10.91
N THR A 198 18.64 3.44 -11.13
CA THR A 198 17.32 2.82 -11.22
C THR A 198 16.95 2.05 -9.93
N ARG A 199 17.48 2.50 -8.78
CA ARG A 199 17.34 1.78 -7.50
C ARG A 199 16.18 2.29 -6.67
N SER A 200 15.46 1.36 -6.05
CA SER A 200 14.70 1.67 -4.85
C SER A 200 15.56 1.51 -3.60
N GLY A 201 15.06 1.94 -2.45
CA GLY A 201 15.78 1.71 -1.21
C GLY A 201 15.41 2.66 -0.08
N LEU A 202 16.25 2.69 0.94
CA LEU A 202 15.97 3.42 2.17
C LEU A 202 17.17 4.28 2.57
N VAL A 203 16.92 5.55 2.77
CA VAL A 203 17.88 6.47 3.42
C VAL A 203 17.56 6.50 4.90
N VAL A 204 18.58 6.29 5.72
CA VAL A 204 18.42 6.19 7.17
C VAL A 204 19.21 7.27 7.90
N GLY A 205 18.59 7.77 8.97
CA GLY A 205 19.21 8.74 9.86
C GLY A 205 18.94 8.43 11.33
N PRO A 206 19.62 9.11 12.26
CA PRO A 206 19.25 9.11 13.67
C PRO A 206 17.93 9.85 13.89
N HIS A 207 17.40 9.77 15.10
CA HIS A 207 16.20 10.47 15.55
C HIS A 207 14.92 10.07 14.80
N GLY A 208 14.80 8.79 14.45
CA GLY A 208 13.61 8.21 13.85
C GLY A 208 13.31 8.68 12.42
N ALA A 209 14.24 9.41 11.78
CA ALA A 209 14.02 9.91 10.44
C ALA A 209 14.47 8.88 9.39
N ALA A 210 13.56 8.54 8.46
CA ALA A 210 13.84 7.68 7.33
C ALA A 210 13.15 8.22 6.07
N LEU A 211 13.77 7.96 4.90
CA LEU A 211 13.24 8.33 3.59
C LEU A 211 13.33 7.11 2.67
N TYR A 212 12.19 6.54 2.34
CA TYR A 212 12.06 5.51 1.33
C TYR A 212 12.05 6.14 -0.07
N LEU A 213 12.72 5.51 -1.01
CA LEU A 213 12.76 5.87 -2.42
C LEU A 213 12.34 4.65 -3.23
N GLY A 214 11.23 4.75 -3.94
CA GLY A 214 10.73 3.69 -4.83
C GLY A 214 10.87 4.13 -6.27
N PHE A 215 11.78 3.51 -7.03
CA PHE A 215 11.93 3.75 -8.46
C PHE A 215 10.86 2.98 -9.24
N LEU A 216 10.14 3.68 -10.09
CA LEU A 216 9.10 3.14 -10.95
C LEU A 216 9.31 3.63 -12.39
N ASP A 217 9.47 2.73 -13.33
CA ASP A 217 9.56 3.04 -14.77
C ASP A 217 8.75 2.04 -15.61
N PRO A 218 7.44 2.20 -15.68
CA PRO A 218 6.60 1.33 -16.49
C PRO A 218 6.74 1.55 -18.01
N VAL A 219 7.55 2.51 -18.42
CA VAL A 219 7.84 2.78 -19.84
C VAL A 219 9.12 2.09 -20.28
N GLY A 220 10.23 2.33 -19.55
CA GLY A 220 11.54 1.74 -19.88
C GLY A 220 11.71 0.31 -19.33
N ASN A 221 11.03 -0.01 -18.22
CA ASN A 221 11.11 -1.29 -17.53
C ASN A 221 9.77 -2.05 -17.55
N ALA A 222 8.94 -1.88 -18.58
CA ALA A 222 7.65 -2.57 -18.68
C ALA A 222 7.82 -4.10 -18.56
N VAL A 223 6.91 -4.76 -17.82
CA VAL A 223 6.89 -6.23 -17.75
C VAL A 223 6.49 -6.81 -19.12
N LEU A 224 5.50 -6.20 -19.75
CA LEU A 224 5.04 -6.49 -21.11
C LEU A 224 5.27 -5.25 -21.97
N ASP A 225 6.18 -5.33 -22.93
CA ASP A 225 6.46 -4.21 -23.84
C ASP A 225 5.38 -4.11 -24.93
N ARG A 226 4.25 -3.54 -24.53
CA ARG A 226 3.08 -3.23 -25.37
C ARG A 226 2.53 -1.86 -25.03
N PRO A 227 3.11 -0.80 -25.62
CA PRO A 227 2.70 0.58 -25.31
C PRO A 227 1.20 0.86 -25.52
N GLU A 228 0.59 0.21 -26.50
CA GLU A 228 -0.84 0.35 -26.83
C GLU A 228 -1.78 -0.18 -25.74
N LEU A 229 -1.29 -1.07 -24.87
CA LEU A 229 -2.07 -1.61 -23.75
C LEU A 229 -1.90 -0.81 -22.46
N ARG A 230 -0.98 0.15 -22.42
CA ARG A 230 -0.72 0.94 -21.21
C ARG A 230 -1.95 1.71 -20.79
N SER A 231 -2.21 1.74 -19.49
CA SER A 231 -3.24 2.59 -18.94
C SER A 231 -2.90 4.07 -19.17
N PRO A 232 -3.88 4.93 -19.56
CA PRO A 232 -3.64 6.36 -19.81
C PRO A 232 -3.10 7.12 -18.60
N VAL A 233 -3.25 6.60 -17.39
CA VAL A 233 -2.71 7.20 -16.16
C VAL A 233 -1.30 6.73 -15.82
N THR A 234 -0.70 5.86 -16.65
CA THR A 234 0.69 5.41 -16.48
C THR A 234 1.67 6.55 -16.72
N THR A 235 2.56 6.81 -15.76
CA THR A 235 3.58 7.86 -15.83
C THR A 235 4.94 7.31 -16.32
N GLY A 236 5.81 8.19 -16.77
CA GLY A 236 7.21 7.86 -17.10
C GLY A 236 8.06 7.59 -15.83
N PRO A 237 9.39 7.49 -15.99
CA PRO A 237 10.28 7.16 -14.87
C PRO A 237 10.15 8.16 -13.73
N THR A 238 9.83 7.65 -12.54
CA THR A 238 9.44 8.44 -11.37
C THR A 238 10.01 7.81 -10.10
N PHE A 239 10.44 8.66 -9.17
CA PHE A 239 10.63 8.26 -7.77
C PHE A 239 9.36 8.55 -6.98
N ILE A 240 8.78 7.51 -6.39
CA ILE A 240 7.74 7.64 -5.37
C ILE A 240 8.46 7.53 -4.03
N TRP A 241 8.41 8.58 -3.22
CA TRP A 241 9.13 8.60 -1.96
C TRP A 241 8.21 8.63 -0.77
N GLY A 242 8.71 8.10 0.36
CA GLY A 242 8.02 8.06 1.65
C GLY A 242 8.91 8.54 2.78
N ALA A 243 8.67 9.74 3.29
CA ALA A 243 9.32 10.24 4.50
C ALA A 243 8.61 9.70 5.75
N MET A 244 9.35 9.20 6.71
CA MET A 244 8.83 8.60 7.94
C MET A 244 9.48 9.22 9.17
N PHE A 245 8.67 9.49 10.19
CA PHE A 245 9.10 10.05 11.47
C PHE A 245 8.26 9.44 12.61
N PRO A 246 8.77 9.45 13.85
CA PRO A 246 7.96 9.16 15.04
C PRO A 246 6.75 10.10 15.14
N ASP A 247 5.61 9.59 15.60
CA ASP A 247 4.43 10.43 15.86
C ASP A 247 4.70 11.33 17.06
N SER A 248 4.60 12.64 16.86
CA SER A 248 4.94 13.68 17.84
C SER A 248 4.13 14.96 17.59
N ALA A 249 4.19 15.93 18.51
CA ALA A 249 3.56 17.21 18.31
C ALA A 249 4.09 17.94 17.04
N VAL A 250 5.39 17.81 16.76
CA VAL A 250 6.03 18.41 15.57
C VAL A 250 5.49 17.77 14.30
N THR A 251 5.49 16.46 14.21
CA THR A 251 5.00 15.73 13.03
C THR A 251 3.49 15.84 12.89
N GLY A 252 2.77 15.99 14.01
CA GLY A 252 1.35 16.34 14.03
C GLY A 252 1.05 17.69 13.41
N ALA A 253 1.92 18.69 13.59
CA ALA A 253 1.81 19.99 12.92
C ALA A 253 2.06 19.88 11.41
N LEU A 254 3.09 19.11 10.98
CA LEU A 254 3.37 18.87 9.57
C LEU A 254 2.17 18.24 8.84
N ARG A 255 1.45 17.34 9.47
CA ARG A 255 0.27 16.67 8.89
C ARG A 255 -0.90 17.61 8.57
N LYS A 256 -0.92 18.81 9.13
CA LYS A 256 -1.94 19.82 8.83
C LYS A 256 -1.64 20.63 7.56
N LEU A 257 -0.39 20.60 7.11
CA LEU A 257 0.05 21.26 5.88
C LEU A 257 -0.31 20.46 4.63
N ARG A 258 -0.29 21.12 3.47
CA ARG A 258 -0.57 20.54 2.15
C ARG A 258 0.36 21.15 1.11
N GLY A 259 0.50 20.46 -0.03
CA GLY A 259 1.17 20.98 -1.21
C GLY A 259 2.58 21.51 -0.94
N SER A 260 2.92 22.64 -1.52
CA SER A 260 4.24 23.25 -1.41
C SER A 260 4.65 23.61 0.03
N ALA A 261 3.68 23.97 0.89
CA ALA A 261 3.95 24.27 2.30
C ALA A 261 4.38 23.00 3.06
N LEU A 262 3.72 21.87 2.83
CA LEU A 262 4.12 20.58 3.40
C LEU A 262 5.49 20.16 2.89
N ARG A 263 5.71 20.24 1.58
CA ARG A 263 7.00 19.91 0.96
C ARG A 263 8.17 20.69 1.58
N ALA A 264 8.02 22.01 1.67
CA ALA A 264 9.04 22.87 2.28
C ALA A 264 9.30 22.54 3.75
N ALA A 265 8.24 22.29 4.52
CA ALA A 265 8.34 21.95 5.94
C ALA A 265 9.01 20.58 6.16
N LEU A 266 8.79 19.59 5.29
CA LEU A 266 9.48 18.30 5.33
C LEU A 266 10.98 18.46 5.09
N VAL A 267 11.37 19.22 4.07
CA VAL A 267 12.79 19.53 3.78
C VAL A 267 13.44 20.22 4.97
N ALA A 268 12.78 21.25 5.55
CA ALA A 268 13.26 21.94 6.73
C ALA A 268 13.48 20.95 7.91
N ARG A 269 12.51 20.07 8.15
CA ARG A 269 12.59 19.08 9.23
C ARG A 269 13.78 18.12 9.04
N PHE A 270 14.01 17.60 7.85
CA PHE A 270 15.17 16.76 7.59
C PHE A 270 16.50 17.52 7.76
N ARG A 271 16.56 18.78 7.33
CA ARG A 271 17.75 19.65 7.52
C ARG A 271 18.06 19.88 9.00
N GLU A 272 17.04 20.14 9.83
CA GLU A 272 17.19 20.23 11.29
C GLU A 272 17.80 18.95 11.89
N LEU A 273 17.48 17.78 11.33
CA LEU A 273 18.02 16.48 11.73
C LEU A 273 19.40 16.18 11.10
N GLY A 274 20.01 17.17 10.43
CA GLY A 274 21.34 17.09 9.86
C GLY A 274 21.44 16.26 8.57
N TRP A 275 20.35 16.18 7.80
CA TRP A 275 20.37 15.56 6.48
C TRP A 275 20.98 16.53 5.45
N ARG A 276 21.74 15.98 4.52
CA ARG A 276 22.37 16.79 3.48
C ARG A 276 21.38 17.19 2.39
N PRO A 277 21.54 18.42 1.80
CA PRO A 277 20.66 18.88 0.74
C PRO A 277 20.56 17.93 -0.46
N GLU A 278 21.68 17.30 -0.85
CA GLU A 278 21.73 16.40 -2.00
C GLU A 278 20.79 15.20 -1.84
N VAL A 279 20.58 14.72 -0.61
CA VAL A 279 19.66 13.61 -0.32
C VAL A 279 18.21 14.05 -0.36
N LEU A 280 17.94 15.34 -0.17
CA LEU A 280 16.59 15.93 -0.08
C LEU A 280 16.10 16.45 -1.43
N GLU A 281 16.93 16.46 -2.46
CA GLU A 281 16.57 16.92 -3.80
C GLU A 281 15.31 16.21 -4.33
N VAL A 282 15.18 14.91 -4.06
CA VAL A 282 14.00 14.13 -4.43
C VAL A 282 12.71 14.67 -3.81
N ILE A 283 12.76 15.25 -2.62
CA ILE A 283 11.61 15.91 -1.99
C ILE A 283 11.44 17.33 -2.54
N GLU A 284 12.52 18.07 -2.72
CA GLU A 284 12.51 19.46 -3.20
C GLU A 284 11.96 19.58 -4.61
N ALA A 285 12.31 18.62 -5.49
CA ALA A 285 11.85 18.55 -6.88
C ALA A 285 10.48 17.88 -7.04
N ALA A 286 9.84 17.41 -5.96
CA ALA A 286 8.56 16.72 -6.04
C ALA A 286 7.44 17.63 -6.56
N ASP A 287 6.50 17.02 -7.28
CA ASP A 287 5.22 17.66 -7.56
C ASP A 287 4.50 17.95 -6.24
N ALA A 288 4.29 19.24 -5.96
CA ALA A 288 3.71 19.70 -4.71
C ALA A 288 2.31 19.14 -4.45
N GLU A 289 1.50 18.97 -5.49
CA GLU A 289 0.13 18.44 -5.38
C GLU A 289 0.11 16.94 -5.04
N SER A 290 1.22 16.23 -5.34
CA SER A 290 1.37 14.82 -4.96
C SER A 290 1.74 14.62 -3.50
N VAL A 291 2.16 15.69 -2.79
CA VAL A 291 2.65 15.56 -1.41
C VAL A 291 1.51 15.43 -0.42
N ALA A 292 1.43 14.28 0.23
CA ALA A 292 0.37 13.94 1.18
C ALA A 292 0.92 13.38 2.50
N ALA A 293 0.15 13.56 3.58
CA ALA A 293 0.46 13.05 4.91
C ALA A 293 -0.56 11.99 5.33
N PHE A 294 -0.09 10.96 6.04
CA PHE A 294 -0.95 9.90 6.57
C PHE A 294 -0.38 9.34 7.89
N ARG A 295 -1.23 8.69 8.66
CA ARG A 295 -0.80 7.88 9.81
C ARG A 295 -0.62 6.44 9.37
N PHE A 296 0.40 5.80 9.92
CA PHE A 296 0.52 4.36 9.84
C PHE A 296 -0.29 3.74 10.97
N ASN A 297 -1.26 2.93 10.59
CA ASN A 297 -1.98 2.08 11.51
C ASN A 297 -1.47 0.64 11.38
N ALA A 298 -1.52 -0.09 12.47
CA ALA A 298 -1.20 -1.50 12.50
C ALA A 298 -2.27 -2.26 13.29
N ALA A 299 -2.73 -3.35 12.74
CA ALA A 299 -3.48 -4.36 13.47
C ALA A 299 -2.52 -5.25 14.28
N SER A 300 -3.05 -6.22 15.03
CA SER A 300 -2.20 -7.16 15.74
C SER A 300 -1.48 -8.12 14.78
N SER A 301 -0.21 -8.41 15.06
CA SER A 301 0.53 -9.45 14.35
C SER A 301 0.24 -10.87 14.85
N ARG A 302 -0.72 -11.06 15.75
CA ARG A 302 -1.16 -12.35 16.26
C ARG A 302 -2.43 -12.76 15.52
N ALA A 303 -2.40 -13.88 14.79
CA ALA A 303 -3.54 -14.37 14.00
C ALA A 303 -4.84 -14.47 14.82
N GLY A 304 -4.77 -14.98 16.05
CA GLY A 304 -5.94 -15.12 16.92
C GLY A 304 -6.58 -13.80 17.40
N GLU A 305 -5.92 -12.65 17.18
CA GLU A 305 -6.45 -11.33 17.52
C GLU A 305 -7.03 -10.61 16.29
N LEU A 306 -6.81 -11.14 15.09
CA LEU A 306 -7.40 -10.62 13.84
C LEU A 306 -8.81 -11.20 13.64
N ALA A 307 -9.73 -10.38 13.12
CA ALA A 307 -11.12 -10.76 12.91
C ALA A 307 -11.74 -11.46 14.16
N PRO A 308 -11.80 -10.78 15.33
CA PRO A 308 -12.20 -11.40 16.60
C PRO A 308 -13.73 -11.57 16.74
N TRP A 309 -14.40 -11.86 15.66
CA TRP A 309 -15.86 -12.05 15.58
C TRP A 309 -16.20 -13.44 15.03
N PRO A 310 -17.41 -13.97 15.32
CA PRO A 310 -17.87 -15.21 14.72
C PRO A 310 -18.17 -15.00 13.24
N ALA A 311 -17.80 -16.00 12.42
CA ALA A 311 -18.11 -15.99 10.99
C ALA A 311 -19.63 -15.90 10.76
N GLY A 312 -20.04 -15.09 9.79
CA GLY A 312 -21.46 -14.81 9.52
C GLY A 312 -21.70 -14.27 8.12
N ARG A 313 -22.81 -13.57 7.96
CA ARG A 313 -23.19 -12.92 6.68
C ARG A 313 -22.63 -11.50 6.52
N ILE A 314 -21.82 -11.04 7.46
CA ILE A 314 -21.02 -9.82 7.37
C ILE A 314 -19.59 -10.22 7.71
N THR A 315 -18.64 -9.87 6.87
CA THR A 315 -17.20 -10.10 7.05
C THR A 315 -16.38 -8.91 6.54
N ALA A 316 -15.05 -8.96 6.63
CA ALA A 316 -14.18 -7.91 6.13
C ALA A 316 -12.87 -8.51 5.61
N LEU A 317 -12.10 -7.73 4.81
CA LEU A 317 -10.82 -8.12 4.23
C LEU A 317 -9.82 -6.96 4.17
N GLY A 318 -8.56 -7.30 3.91
CA GLY A 318 -7.52 -6.31 3.70
C GLY A 318 -7.27 -5.43 4.93
N ASP A 319 -6.97 -4.16 4.71
CA ASP A 319 -6.68 -3.22 5.80
C ASP A 319 -7.85 -3.00 6.78
N ALA A 320 -9.06 -3.40 6.44
CA ALA A 320 -10.19 -3.40 7.37
C ALA A 320 -9.95 -4.37 8.55
N VAL A 321 -9.21 -5.45 8.31
CA VAL A 321 -8.88 -6.47 9.32
C VAL A 321 -7.42 -6.38 9.74
N HIS A 322 -6.51 -6.40 8.77
CA HIS A 322 -5.07 -6.48 9.01
C HIS A 322 -4.34 -5.21 8.52
N ALA A 323 -4.85 -4.03 8.92
CA ALA A 323 -4.24 -2.75 8.60
C ALA A 323 -2.72 -2.81 8.75
N THR A 324 -2.00 -2.61 7.66
CA THR A 324 -0.57 -2.87 7.57
C THR A 324 0.19 -1.58 7.24
N PRO A 325 1.21 -1.21 8.03
CA PRO A 325 2.13 -0.14 7.64
C PRO A 325 2.75 -0.42 6.27
N PRO A 326 2.88 0.57 5.37
CA PRO A 326 3.36 0.34 3.99
C PRO A 326 4.86 0.00 3.90
N THR A 327 5.54 -0.13 5.04
CA THR A 327 6.99 -0.34 5.17
C THR A 327 7.51 -1.63 4.54
N ALA A 328 6.67 -2.63 4.31
CA ALA A 328 7.04 -3.87 3.62
C ALA A 328 6.42 -4.00 2.21
N GLY A 329 5.57 -3.04 1.77
CA GLY A 329 4.92 -3.08 0.46
C GLY A 329 3.90 -4.20 0.25
N MET A 330 3.56 -4.98 1.28
CA MET A 330 2.82 -6.26 1.14
C MET A 330 1.30 -6.16 1.35
N GLY A 331 0.78 -5.03 1.88
CA GLY A 331 -0.63 -4.93 2.29
C GLY A 331 -1.62 -5.11 1.14
N ALA A 332 -1.36 -4.50 -0.01
CA ALA A 332 -2.23 -4.64 -1.18
C ALA A 332 -2.21 -6.06 -1.76
N GLY A 333 -1.03 -6.70 -1.84
CA GLY A 333 -0.91 -8.10 -2.26
C GLY A 333 -1.68 -9.06 -1.34
N ALA A 334 -1.64 -8.82 -0.01
CA ALA A 334 -2.45 -9.59 0.94
C ALA A 334 -3.95 -9.41 0.70
N ALA A 335 -4.42 -8.17 0.50
CA ALA A 335 -5.84 -7.89 0.24
C ALA A 335 -6.34 -8.51 -1.10
N ILE A 336 -5.49 -8.56 -2.12
CA ILE A 336 -5.78 -9.25 -3.39
C ILE A 336 -5.92 -10.76 -3.15
N ARG A 337 -5.03 -11.36 -2.36
CA ARG A 337 -5.09 -12.79 -2.01
C ARG A 337 -6.28 -13.10 -1.12
N ASP A 338 -6.70 -12.19 -0.24
CA ASP A 338 -7.94 -12.29 0.51
C ASP A 338 -9.15 -12.35 -0.42
N ALA A 339 -9.19 -11.47 -1.42
CA ALA A 339 -10.25 -11.43 -2.41
C ALA A 339 -10.33 -12.75 -3.20
N ALA A 340 -9.19 -13.27 -3.64
CA ALA A 340 -9.14 -14.53 -4.39
C ALA A 340 -9.63 -15.73 -3.56
N ASP A 341 -9.16 -15.85 -2.31
CA ASP A 341 -9.56 -16.90 -1.37
C ASP A 341 -11.09 -16.86 -1.09
N LEU A 342 -11.65 -15.65 -0.88
CA LEU A 342 -13.09 -15.52 -0.66
C LEU A 342 -13.90 -15.91 -1.91
N VAL A 343 -13.50 -15.47 -3.10
CA VAL A 343 -14.18 -15.83 -4.38
C VAL A 343 -14.17 -17.34 -4.59
N GLU A 344 -13.02 -18.00 -4.41
CA GLU A 344 -12.88 -19.45 -4.56
C GLU A 344 -13.79 -20.22 -3.60
N ARG A 345 -13.84 -19.82 -2.33
CA ARG A 345 -14.68 -20.48 -1.32
C ARG A 345 -16.15 -20.27 -1.57
N LEU A 346 -16.57 -19.07 -1.97
CA LEU A 346 -17.98 -18.81 -2.28
C LEU A 346 -18.48 -19.61 -3.50
N GLY A 347 -17.59 -19.99 -4.40
CA GLY A 347 -17.88 -20.89 -5.52
C GLY A 347 -17.90 -22.37 -5.17
N SER A 348 -17.35 -22.75 -4.01
CA SER A 348 -17.07 -24.17 -3.68
C SER A 348 -17.93 -24.72 -2.55
N VAL A 349 -18.30 -23.90 -1.56
CA VAL A 349 -19.04 -24.34 -0.37
C VAL A 349 -20.13 -23.35 0.04
N PRO A 350 -21.15 -23.77 0.82
CA PRO A 350 -22.20 -22.89 1.34
C PRO A 350 -21.64 -21.68 2.11
N LEU A 351 -22.41 -20.59 2.16
CA LEU A 351 -21.97 -19.30 2.68
C LEU A 351 -21.32 -19.34 4.08
N PRO A 352 -21.91 -19.93 5.15
CA PRO A 352 -21.28 -19.89 6.48
C PRO A 352 -19.91 -20.59 6.51
N PRO A 353 -19.70 -21.83 6.02
CA PRO A 353 -18.40 -22.47 5.95
C PRO A 353 -17.39 -21.73 5.03
N ALA A 354 -17.86 -21.09 3.93
CA ALA A 354 -17.00 -20.28 3.07
C ALA A 354 -16.37 -19.12 3.84
N VAL A 355 -17.17 -18.37 4.58
CA VAL A 355 -16.70 -17.23 5.37
C VAL A 355 -15.79 -17.68 6.52
N GLU A 356 -16.14 -18.76 7.24
CA GLU A 356 -15.31 -19.30 8.31
C GLU A 356 -13.91 -19.70 7.83
N GLY A 357 -13.84 -20.47 6.75
CA GLY A 357 -12.58 -20.90 6.16
C GLY A 357 -11.76 -19.74 5.60
N PHE A 358 -12.41 -18.75 4.98
CA PHE A 358 -11.80 -17.53 4.52
C PHE A 358 -11.16 -16.73 5.67
N GLU A 359 -11.93 -16.46 6.73
CA GLU A 359 -11.43 -15.69 7.87
C GLU A 359 -10.25 -16.39 8.57
N ALA A 360 -10.28 -17.72 8.67
CA ALA A 360 -9.15 -18.49 9.23
C ALA A 360 -7.87 -18.30 8.40
N ALA A 361 -7.94 -18.45 7.08
CA ALA A 361 -6.80 -18.27 6.19
C ALA A 361 -6.32 -16.80 6.15
N MET A 362 -7.24 -15.84 6.17
CA MET A 362 -6.93 -14.41 6.20
C MET A 362 -6.20 -14.00 7.49
N ARG A 363 -6.57 -14.55 8.66
CA ARG A 363 -5.87 -14.30 9.93
C ARG A 363 -4.40 -14.67 9.86
N GLU A 364 -4.08 -15.86 9.34
CA GLU A 364 -2.69 -16.31 9.19
C GLU A 364 -1.92 -15.45 8.19
N ARG A 365 -2.49 -15.14 7.04
CA ARG A 365 -1.91 -14.30 6.00
C ARG A 365 -1.65 -12.88 6.51
N GLY A 366 -2.63 -12.28 7.17
CA GLY A 366 -2.53 -10.94 7.76
C GLY A 366 -1.46 -10.86 8.86
N ALA A 367 -1.41 -11.85 9.75
CA ALA A 367 -0.40 -11.90 10.81
C ALA A 367 1.03 -12.00 10.27
N ALA A 368 1.24 -12.78 9.22
CA ALA A 368 2.54 -12.89 8.55
C ALA A 368 3.00 -11.55 7.95
N VAL A 369 2.11 -10.88 7.22
CA VAL A 369 2.37 -9.57 6.61
C VAL A 369 2.64 -8.50 7.66
N LEU A 370 1.86 -8.45 8.73
CA LEU A 370 2.06 -7.52 9.84
C LEU A 370 3.39 -7.74 10.56
N THR A 371 3.79 -9.00 10.75
CA THR A 371 5.09 -9.34 11.35
C THR A 371 6.24 -8.77 10.52
N ALA A 372 6.19 -8.91 9.20
CA ALA A 372 7.17 -8.37 8.27
C ALA A 372 7.16 -6.84 8.27
N ALA A 373 5.99 -6.21 8.17
CA ALA A 373 5.84 -4.77 8.08
C ALA A 373 6.26 -4.02 9.36
N MET A 374 6.08 -4.63 10.53
CA MET A 374 6.46 -4.01 11.81
C MET A 374 7.97 -4.03 12.10
N GLY A 375 8.75 -4.81 11.37
CA GLY A 375 10.22 -4.82 11.49
C GLY A 375 10.85 -3.44 11.25
N PRO A 376 10.68 -2.85 10.06
CA PRO A 376 11.16 -1.50 9.76
C PRO A 376 10.61 -0.42 10.70
N VAL A 377 9.33 -0.51 11.11
CA VAL A 377 8.72 0.44 12.06
C VAL A 377 9.47 0.43 13.39
N ARG A 378 9.68 -0.76 13.97
CA ARG A 378 10.43 -0.89 15.24
C ARG A 378 11.84 -0.36 15.11
N TRP A 379 12.49 -0.60 13.97
CA TRP A 379 13.82 -0.11 13.72
C TRP A 379 13.87 1.42 13.63
N ILE A 380 12.93 2.07 12.93
CA ILE A 380 12.79 3.53 12.87
C ILE A 380 12.60 4.09 14.29
N LEU A 381 11.69 3.53 15.08
CA LEU A 381 11.44 3.96 16.45
C LEU A 381 12.68 3.73 17.35
N PHE A 382 13.43 2.65 17.15
CA PHE A 382 14.69 2.43 17.87
C PHE A 382 15.71 3.53 17.55
N THR A 383 15.83 3.97 16.29
CA THR A 383 16.77 5.06 15.93
C THR A 383 16.40 6.42 16.55
N ASP A 384 15.18 6.57 17.09
CA ASP A 384 14.74 7.75 17.84
C ASP A 384 15.23 7.76 19.30
N THR A 385 15.65 6.62 19.82
CA THR A 385 16.27 6.54 21.16
C THR A 385 17.69 7.08 21.14
N VAL A 386 18.19 7.53 22.27
CA VAL A 386 19.59 8.02 22.43
C VAL A 386 20.58 6.94 21.97
N ALA A 387 20.38 5.69 22.40
CA ALA A 387 21.26 4.57 22.04
C ALA A 387 21.17 4.25 20.54
N GLY A 388 19.98 4.20 19.98
CA GLY A 388 19.75 3.94 18.55
C GLY A 388 20.31 5.04 17.66
N ALA A 389 20.14 6.30 18.03
CA ALA A 389 20.73 7.44 17.34
C ALA A 389 22.27 7.38 17.33
N ALA A 390 22.87 7.13 18.50
CA ALA A 390 24.32 6.99 18.62
C ALA A 390 24.86 5.82 17.78
N LEU A 391 24.20 4.66 17.84
CA LEU A 391 24.55 3.48 17.05
C LEU A 391 24.46 3.77 15.54
N THR A 392 23.38 4.41 15.08
CA THR A 392 23.20 4.77 13.66
C THR A 392 24.32 5.68 13.18
N VAL A 393 24.70 6.68 13.95
CA VAL A 393 25.81 7.60 13.64
C VAL A 393 27.16 6.88 13.60
N ALA A 394 27.42 5.99 14.56
CA ALA A 394 28.68 5.26 14.65
C ALA A 394 28.84 4.16 13.58
N ALA A 395 27.75 3.45 13.25
CA ALA A 395 27.78 2.35 12.28
C ALA A 395 27.86 2.85 10.82
N ALA A 396 27.25 3.98 10.47
CA ALA A 396 27.18 4.47 9.11
C ALA A 396 28.54 4.60 8.40
N PRO A 397 29.62 5.16 8.99
CA PRO A 397 30.93 5.22 8.34
C PRO A 397 31.53 3.85 8.04
N VAL A 398 31.37 2.91 8.96
CA VAL A 398 31.90 1.54 8.86
C VAL A 398 31.20 0.79 7.73
N LEU A 399 29.86 0.84 7.70
CA LEU A 399 29.05 0.23 6.65
C LEU A 399 29.36 0.84 5.28
N ALA A 400 29.52 2.17 5.19
CA ALA A 400 29.87 2.84 3.95
C ALA A 400 31.29 2.45 3.46
N ALA A 401 32.24 2.25 4.35
CA ALA A 401 33.56 1.76 3.96
C ALA A 401 33.50 0.31 3.43
N ALA A 402 32.76 -0.56 4.11
CA ALA A 402 32.55 -1.93 3.70
C ALA A 402 31.81 -2.05 2.33
N ALA A 403 30.80 -1.23 2.10
CA ALA A 403 30.09 -1.20 0.82
C ALA A 403 30.98 -0.78 -0.34
N ARG A 404 31.83 0.24 -0.15
CA ARG A 404 32.84 0.67 -1.16
C ARG A 404 33.85 -0.41 -1.48
N TRP A 405 34.27 -1.19 -0.50
CA TRP A 405 35.25 -2.27 -0.71
C TRP A 405 34.65 -3.43 -1.51
N ARG A 406 33.37 -3.78 -1.26
CA ARG A 406 32.63 -4.80 -2.03
C ARG A 406 32.37 -4.38 -3.47
N GLY A 407 32.05 -3.11 -3.72
CA GLY A 407 31.81 -2.57 -5.08
C GLY A 407 33.05 -2.42 -5.95
N ARG A 408 34.25 -2.69 -5.42
CA ARG A 408 35.53 -2.68 -6.16
C ARG A 408 36.02 -4.09 -6.56
N ARG A 409 35.31 -5.12 -6.17
CA ARG A 409 35.52 -6.52 -6.56
C ARG A 409 34.50 -6.95 -7.58
#